data_e65d3cd35f9636b10793bebca83b8c64
#
_entry.id   e65d3cd35f9636b10793bebca83b8c64
#
_cell.length_a   1.000
_cell.length_b   1.000
_cell.length_c   1.000
_cell.angle_alpha   90.00
_cell.angle_beta   90.00
_cell.angle_gamma   90.00
#
_symmetry.space_group_name_H-M   'P 1'
#
loop_
_entity.id
_entity.type
_entity.pdbx_description
1 polymer ?
#
loop_
_entity_poly.entity_id
_entity_poly.type
_entity_poly.pdbx_seq_one_letter_code
_entity_poly.pdbx_strand_id
1 'polypeptide(L)'
;SIPNMYVTWEHINGKYYNGRYTGSMLSAKRDLLSRATNALERMERKKQQKQGNEPEFTPWGEISECCELSPGIFSVSTPSHGGIMAEASIAKKIFSKEAAACGFQENGYICFEEDCAATVAIRELMDRGIYQAPVNEYYNAGEYSSMIDDSIRRYYPDYWRKREKQLSKGSNVIPTKKKNNKERER
;
A
#
# COMPACT_ATOMS: atom_id res chain seq x y z
N SER A 1 -42.36 7.76 34.24
CA SER A 1 -41.80 8.26 32.96
C SER A 1 -40.45 7.63 32.75
N ILE A 2 -40.23 7.05 31.57
CA ILE A 2 -38.92 6.51 31.17
C ILE A 2 -37.98 7.72 30.97
N PRO A 3 -36.83 7.77 31.65
CA PRO A 3 -35.90 8.88 31.45
C PRO A 3 -35.37 8.89 30.01
N ASN A 4 -35.35 10.07 29.38
CA ASN A 4 -34.77 10.23 28.05
C ASN A 4 -33.29 9.86 28.13
N MET A 5 -32.86 8.92 27.29
CA MET A 5 -31.48 8.50 27.17
C MET A 5 -30.90 8.95 25.84
N TYR A 6 -29.77 9.61 25.88
CA TYR A 6 -29.02 10.05 24.71
C TYR A 6 -27.82 9.15 24.50
N VAL A 7 -27.47 8.87 23.25
CA VAL A 7 -26.31 8.07 22.93
C VAL A 7 -25.49 8.73 21.83
N THR A 8 -24.17 8.70 21.99
CA THR A 8 -23.21 9.10 20.96
C THR A 8 -22.42 7.86 20.50
N TRP A 9 -22.23 7.73 19.21
CA TRP A 9 -21.53 6.61 18.60
C TRP A 9 -20.39 7.10 17.69
N GLU A 10 -19.37 6.29 17.55
CA GLU A 10 -18.42 6.39 16.42
C GLU A 10 -18.97 5.54 15.28
N HIS A 11 -19.03 6.10 14.07
CA HIS A 11 -19.44 5.41 12.85
C HIS A 11 -18.25 5.23 11.93
N ILE A 12 -17.84 3.98 11.68
CA ILE A 12 -16.70 3.64 10.84
C ILE A 12 -17.11 2.49 9.93
N ASN A 13 -16.97 2.68 8.61
CA ASN A 13 -17.23 1.66 7.59
C ASN A 13 -18.62 0.98 7.75
N GLY A 14 -19.66 1.77 7.96
CA GLY A 14 -21.04 1.29 8.09
C GLY A 14 -21.38 0.65 9.45
N LYS A 15 -20.47 0.64 10.40
CA LYS A 15 -20.66 0.05 11.74
C LYS A 15 -20.51 1.10 12.84
N TYR A 16 -21.25 0.90 13.93
CA TYR A 16 -21.25 1.77 15.11
C TYR A 16 -20.39 1.16 16.22
N TYR A 17 -19.54 1.99 16.83
CA TYR A 17 -18.60 1.59 17.89
C TYR A 17 -18.67 2.57 19.06
N ASN A 18 -18.16 2.15 20.24
CA ASN A 18 -17.90 3.01 21.40
C ASN A 18 -19.11 3.84 21.83
N GLY A 19 -20.31 3.22 21.91
CA GLY A 19 -21.53 3.88 22.33
C GLY A 19 -21.43 4.42 23.75
N ARG A 20 -21.71 5.73 23.95
CA ARG A 20 -21.78 6.34 25.27
C ARG A 20 -23.20 6.80 25.54
N TYR A 21 -23.77 6.29 26.63
CA TYR A 21 -25.14 6.56 27.05
C TYR A 21 -25.17 7.60 28.18
N THR A 22 -26.06 8.58 28.09
CA THR A 22 -26.24 9.60 29.12
C THR A 22 -27.68 10.06 29.20
N GLY A 23 -28.15 10.42 30.41
CA GLY A 23 -29.47 11.02 30.62
C GLY A 23 -29.54 12.51 30.31
N SER A 24 -28.43 13.14 29.91
CA SER A 24 -28.36 14.58 29.65
C SER A 24 -27.97 14.86 28.21
N MET A 25 -28.79 15.62 27.50
CA MET A 25 -28.51 16.09 26.14
C MET A 25 -27.23 16.95 26.11
N LEU A 26 -27.00 17.77 27.12
CA LEU A 26 -25.79 18.60 27.21
C LEU A 26 -24.53 17.74 27.33
N SER A 27 -24.58 16.68 28.11
CA SER A 27 -23.47 15.70 28.22
C SER A 27 -23.24 14.97 26.91
N ALA A 28 -24.30 14.54 26.21
CA ALA A 28 -24.18 13.92 24.89
C ALA A 28 -23.53 14.86 23.86
N LYS A 29 -23.95 16.13 23.82
CA LYS A 29 -23.34 17.14 22.95
C LYS A 29 -21.86 17.37 23.26
N ARG A 30 -21.47 17.44 24.53
CA ARG A 30 -20.07 17.59 24.94
C ARG A 30 -19.24 16.37 24.53
N ASP A 31 -19.76 15.16 24.71
CA ASP A 31 -19.07 13.93 24.28
C ASP A 31 -18.87 13.90 22.76
N LEU A 32 -19.90 14.27 22.00
CA LEU A 32 -19.82 14.36 20.54
C LEU A 32 -18.75 15.34 20.08
N LEU A 33 -18.72 16.55 20.66
CA LEU A 33 -17.72 17.58 20.35
C LEU A 33 -16.32 17.08 20.70
N SER A 34 -16.12 16.50 21.90
CA SER A 34 -14.82 15.95 22.31
C SER A 34 -14.31 14.87 21.36
N ARG A 35 -15.19 13.96 20.93
CA ARG A 35 -14.84 12.91 19.96
C ARG A 35 -14.48 13.48 18.60
N ALA A 36 -15.25 14.46 18.11
CA ALA A 36 -14.98 15.14 16.85
C ALA A 36 -13.64 15.87 16.89
N THR A 37 -13.33 16.61 17.96
CA THR A 37 -12.04 17.28 18.15
C THR A 37 -10.89 16.29 18.17
N ASN A 38 -11.01 15.20 18.94
CA ASN A 38 -9.98 14.14 18.98
C ASN A 38 -9.76 13.47 17.61
N ALA A 39 -10.83 13.29 16.84
CA ALA A 39 -10.73 12.72 15.48
C ALA A 39 -9.99 13.67 14.53
N LEU A 40 -10.31 14.97 14.56
CA LEU A 40 -9.61 16.01 13.80
C LEU A 40 -8.12 16.08 14.17
N GLU A 41 -7.80 16.15 15.47
CA GLU A 41 -6.40 16.14 15.92
C GLU A 41 -5.61 14.91 15.48
N ARG A 42 -6.25 13.73 15.46
CA ARG A 42 -5.62 12.50 14.93
C ARG A 42 -5.37 12.58 13.43
N MET A 43 -6.32 13.16 12.68
CA MET A 43 -6.16 13.39 11.23
C MET A 43 -5.04 14.40 10.96
N GLU A 44 -5.01 15.51 11.70
CA GLU A 44 -3.96 16.51 11.58
C GLU A 44 -2.57 15.99 11.94
N ARG A 45 -2.45 15.21 13.05
CA ARG A 45 -1.18 14.55 13.40
C ARG A 45 -0.73 13.55 12.32
N LYS A 46 -1.66 12.77 11.75
CA LYS A 46 -1.35 11.87 10.62
C LYS A 46 -0.93 12.66 9.39
N LYS A 47 -1.58 13.79 9.11
CA LYS A 47 -1.23 14.68 8.00
C LYS A 47 0.15 15.32 8.21
N GLN A 48 0.47 15.81 9.41
CA GLN A 48 1.79 16.37 9.74
C GLN A 48 2.90 15.32 9.70
N GLN A 49 2.65 14.09 10.13
CA GLN A 49 3.61 12.99 10.02
C GLN A 49 3.84 12.56 8.56
N LYS A 50 2.83 12.68 7.69
CA LYS A 50 2.94 12.42 6.25
C LYS A 50 3.66 13.55 5.50
N GLN A 51 3.41 14.81 5.85
CA GLN A 51 3.96 15.99 5.15
C GLN A 51 5.50 16.08 5.17
N GLY A 52 6.20 15.32 6.02
CA GLY A 52 7.66 15.29 6.03
C GLY A 52 8.32 14.43 4.96
N ASN A 53 7.56 13.55 4.28
CA ASN A 53 8.11 12.55 3.35
C ASN A 53 7.42 12.53 1.98
N GLU A 54 6.34 13.29 1.78
CA GLU A 54 5.65 13.32 0.49
C GLU A 54 6.45 14.09 -0.56
N PRO A 55 6.48 13.65 -1.83
CA PRO A 55 7.14 14.38 -2.89
C PRO A 55 6.48 15.76 -3.08
N GLU A 56 7.29 16.81 -3.16
CA GLU A 56 6.83 18.19 -3.37
C GLU A 56 6.34 18.43 -4.81
N PHE A 57 6.70 17.57 -5.73
CA PHE A 57 6.35 17.67 -7.16
C PHE A 57 6.12 16.30 -7.76
N THR A 58 5.45 16.25 -8.90
CA THR A 58 5.37 15.08 -9.76
C THR A 58 5.67 15.44 -11.21
N PRO A 59 6.17 14.48 -12.03
CA PRO A 59 6.35 14.72 -13.47
C PRO A 59 5.02 14.87 -14.23
N TRP A 60 3.89 14.55 -13.57
CA TRP A 60 2.55 14.55 -14.16
C TRP A 60 1.71 15.78 -13.83
N GLY A 61 2.22 16.69 -12.97
CA GLY A 61 1.54 17.92 -12.58
C GLY A 61 1.34 18.08 -11.08
N GLU A 62 0.39 18.90 -10.67
CA GLU A 62 0.07 19.17 -9.28
C GLU A 62 -0.57 17.94 -8.61
N ILE A 63 -0.09 17.60 -7.42
CA ILE A 63 -0.55 16.42 -6.66
C ILE A 63 -1.97 16.66 -6.17
N SER A 64 -2.92 15.80 -6.56
CA SER A 64 -4.26 15.74 -5.99
C SER A 64 -4.35 14.77 -4.81
N GLU A 65 -3.68 13.61 -4.95
CA GLU A 65 -3.62 12.60 -3.90
C GLU A 65 -2.22 11.99 -3.84
N CYS A 66 -1.75 11.74 -2.62
CA CYS A 66 -0.50 11.04 -2.36
C CYS A 66 -0.71 9.98 -1.27
N CYS A 67 -0.24 8.77 -1.52
CA CYS A 67 -0.28 7.67 -0.57
C CYS A 67 1.09 7.01 -0.48
N GLU A 68 1.70 7.01 0.70
CA GLU A 68 2.95 6.29 0.92
C GLU A 68 2.67 4.78 1.01
N LEU A 69 3.19 4.02 0.04
CA LEU A 69 3.07 2.55 -0.02
C LEU A 69 4.09 1.86 0.87
N SER A 70 5.25 2.47 1.02
CA SER A 70 6.38 2.07 1.85
C SER A 70 7.30 3.27 2.02
N PRO A 71 8.16 3.34 3.05
CA PRO A 71 9.06 4.47 3.24
C PRO A 71 9.83 4.85 1.98
N GLY A 72 9.58 6.07 1.46
CA GLY A 72 10.16 6.60 0.24
C GLY A 72 9.58 6.07 -1.07
N ILE A 73 8.43 5.39 -1.04
CA ILE A 73 7.69 4.92 -2.23
C ILE A 73 6.24 5.40 -2.14
N PHE A 74 5.81 6.17 -3.11
CA PHE A 74 4.54 6.87 -3.12
C PHE A 74 3.71 6.50 -4.34
N SER A 75 2.42 6.31 -4.13
CA SER A 75 1.41 6.38 -5.19
C SER A 75 0.89 7.80 -5.25
N VAL A 76 1.00 8.43 -6.40
CA VAL A 76 0.59 9.82 -6.60
C VAL A 76 -0.41 9.92 -7.75
N SER A 77 -1.41 10.78 -7.58
CA SER A 77 -2.38 11.12 -8.61
C SER A 77 -2.42 12.62 -8.83
N THR A 78 -2.66 13.01 -10.08
CA THR A 78 -2.94 14.39 -10.50
C THR A 78 -4.28 14.43 -11.23
N PRO A 79 -4.83 15.59 -11.62
CA PRO A 79 -6.09 15.62 -12.34
C PRO A 79 -6.11 14.88 -13.69
N SER A 80 -4.95 14.59 -14.30
CA SER A 80 -4.86 13.98 -15.63
C SER A 80 -4.10 12.65 -15.65
N HIS A 81 -3.12 12.47 -14.79
CA HIS A 81 -2.21 11.31 -14.75
C HIS A 81 -1.79 10.98 -13.33
N GLY A 82 -1.07 9.87 -13.19
CA GLY A 82 -0.50 9.46 -11.92
C GLY A 82 0.58 8.40 -12.06
N GLY A 83 0.93 7.77 -10.95
CA GLY A 83 1.89 6.69 -10.98
C GLY A 83 2.54 6.40 -9.64
N ILE A 84 3.61 5.64 -9.68
CA ILE A 84 4.45 5.33 -8.53
C ILE A 84 5.73 6.15 -8.61
N MET A 85 6.05 6.86 -7.53
CA MET A 85 7.31 7.57 -7.35
C MET A 85 8.11 6.90 -6.24
N ALA A 86 9.34 6.52 -6.51
CA ALA A 86 10.23 5.92 -5.52
C ALA A 86 11.52 6.73 -5.43
N GLU A 87 11.91 7.15 -4.23
CA GLU A 87 13.20 7.80 -4.02
C GLU A 87 14.32 6.94 -4.62
N ALA A 88 15.24 7.52 -5.38
CA ALA A 88 16.27 6.79 -6.11
C ALA A 88 17.17 5.94 -5.21
N SER A 89 17.39 6.38 -3.97
CA SER A 89 18.14 5.65 -2.95
C SER A 89 17.41 4.39 -2.46
N ILE A 90 16.09 4.45 -2.35
CA ILE A 90 15.20 3.36 -1.95
C ILE A 90 14.94 2.43 -3.14
N ALA A 91 14.65 3.00 -4.29
CA ALA A 91 14.43 2.27 -5.53
C ALA A 91 15.56 1.30 -5.87
N LYS A 92 16.83 1.72 -5.71
CA LYS A 92 18.01 0.88 -5.90
C LYS A 92 18.08 -0.34 -4.98
N LYS A 93 17.45 -0.30 -3.82
CA LYS A 93 17.42 -1.39 -2.83
C LYS A 93 16.24 -2.33 -3.06
N ILE A 94 15.12 -1.77 -3.53
CA ILE A 94 13.84 -2.47 -3.62
C ILE A 94 13.58 -3.00 -5.03
N PHE A 95 13.83 -2.22 -6.07
CA PHE A 95 13.56 -2.67 -7.44
C PHE A 95 14.75 -3.39 -8.07
N SER A 96 14.45 -4.41 -8.86
CA SER A 96 15.44 -4.99 -9.76
C SER A 96 15.91 -3.96 -10.78
N LYS A 97 17.09 -4.15 -11.39
CA LYS A 97 17.59 -3.27 -12.46
C LYS A 97 16.62 -3.25 -13.64
N GLU A 98 15.99 -4.38 -13.94
CA GLU A 98 15.02 -4.56 -14.99
C GLU A 98 13.73 -3.78 -14.71
N ALA A 99 13.23 -3.82 -13.46
CA ALA A 99 12.07 -3.04 -13.06
C ALA A 99 12.37 -1.54 -13.08
N ALA A 100 13.51 -1.12 -12.53
CA ALA A 100 13.92 0.28 -12.53
C ALA A 100 14.08 0.85 -13.95
N ALA A 101 14.45 0.02 -14.92
CA ALA A 101 14.56 0.40 -16.33
C ALA A 101 13.19 0.58 -17.03
N CYS A 102 12.09 0.11 -16.43
CA CYS A 102 10.74 0.35 -16.95
C CYS A 102 10.21 1.74 -16.56
N GLY A 103 10.79 2.38 -15.54
CA GLY A 103 10.51 3.74 -15.14
C GLY A 103 11.50 4.74 -15.74
N PHE A 104 11.33 6.00 -15.38
CA PHE A 104 12.25 7.09 -15.74
C PHE A 104 12.69 7.84 -14.48
N GLN A 105 13.81 8.55 -14.57
CA GLN A 105 14.36 9.34 -13.47
C GLN A 105 13.90 10.79 -13.57
N GLU A 106 13.39 11.31 -12.46
CA GLU A 106 13.02 12.71 -12.34
C GLU A 106 13.29 13.20 -10.92
N ASN A 107 14.07 14.27 -10.77
CA ASN A 107 14.33 14.99 -9.50
C ASN A 107 14.62 14.10 -8.28
N GLY A 108 15.46 13.07 -8.46
CA GLY A 108 15.85 12.17 -7.36
C GLY A 108 14.90 10.98 -7.12
N TYR A 109 13.86 10.84 -7.95
CA TYR A 109 12.94 9.71 -7.95
C TYR A 109 13.10 8.84 -9.20
N ILE A 110 12.71 7.58 -9.09
CA ILE A 110 12.32 6.74 -10.22
C ILE A 110 10.80 6.75 -10.27
N CYS A 111 10.27 7.19 -11.41
CA CYS A 111 8.85 7.38 -11.64
C CYS A 111 8.33 6.31 -12.60
N PHE A 112 7.18 5.72 -12.26
CA PHE A 112 6.51 4.67 -13.02
C PHE A 112 5.10 5.16 -13.34
N GLU A 113 4.84 5.42 -14.59
CA GLU A 113 3.58 5.97 -15.07
C GLU A 113 2.41 4.95 -14.91
N GLU A 114 1.22 5.43 -14.56
CA GLU A 114 0.07 4.62 -14.13
C GLU A 114 -0.45 3.63 -15.16
N ASP A 115 -0.49 4.01 -16.44
CA ASP A 115 -1.12 3.20 -17.49
C ASP A 115 -0.34 1.92 -17.80
N CYS A 116 0.96 1.89 -17.52
CA CYS A 116 1.78 0.74 -17.86
C CYS A 116 2.88 0.43 -16.83
N ALA A 117 3.81 1.36 -16.56
CA ALA A 117 5.01 1.10 -15.77
C ALA A 117 4.72 0.88 -14.28
N ALA A 118 3.70 1.50 -13.72
CA ALA A 118 3.31 1.33 -12.32
C ALA A 118 2.99 -0.13 -11.97
N THR A 119 2.47 -0.90 -12.93
CA THR A 119 2.22 -2.34 -12.73
C THR A 119 3.50 -3.11 -12.44
N VAL A 120 4.63 -2.74 -13.07
CA VAL A 120 5.94 -3.34 -12.80
C VAL A 120 6.41 -3.03 -11.38
N ALA A 121 6.28 -1.77 -10.94
CA ALA A 121 6.64 -1.36 -9.58
C ALA A 121 5.78 -2.09 -8.53
N ILE A 122 4.47 -2.12 -8.71
CA ILE A 122 3.53 -2.83 -7.82
C ILE A 122 3.87 -4.31 -7.74
N ARG A 123 4.18 -4.97 -8.88
CA ARG A 123 4.54 -6.38 -8.91
C ARG A 123 5.80 -6.67 -8.09
N GLU A 124 6.84 -5.85 -8.21
CA GLU A 124 8.07 -6.00 -7.41
C GLU A 124 7.80 -5.81 -5.91
N LEU A 125 6.95 -4.84 -5.55
CA LEU A 125 6.55 -4.64 -4.16
C LEU A 125 5.75 -5.83 -3.62
N MET A 126 4.88 -6.43 -4.44
CA MET A 126 4.13 -7.64 -4.07
C MET A 126 5.07 -8.84 -3.90
N ASP A 127 6.03 -9.06 -4.80
CA ASP A 127 6.99 -10.16 -4.73
C ASP A 127 7.87 -10.09 -3.48
N ARG A 128 8.06 -8.91 -2.93
CA ARG A 128 8.80 -8.67 -1.68
C ARG A 128 7.92 -8.65 -0.42
N GLY A 129 6.62 -8.79 -0.58
CA GLY A 129 5.67 -8.72 0.53
C GLY A 129 5.52 -7.31 1.13
N ILE A 130 5.97 -6.26 0.43
CA ILE A 130 5.87 -4.85 0.84
C ILE A 130 4.46 -4.32 0.55
N TYR A 131 3.87 -4.73 -0.56
CA TYR A 131 2.51 -4.37 -0.95
C TYR A 131 1.65 -5.62 -1.03
N GLN A 132 0.43 -5.55 -0.50
CA GLN A 132 -0.56 -6.62 -0.59
C GLN A 132 -1.61 -6.25 -1.62
N ALA A 133 -1.91 -7.20 -2.52
CA ALA A 133 -2.99 -7.05 -3.48
C ALA A 133 -4.32 -6.80 -2.74
N PRO A 134 -5.09 -5.78 -3.14
CA PRO A 134 -6.37 -5.49 -2.52
C PRO A 134 -7.36 -6.64 -2.76
N VAL A 135 -8.14 -6.94 -1.70
CA VAL A 135 -9.33 -7.78 -1.77
C VAL A 135 -10.47 -6.94 -1.22
N ASN A 136 -11.40 -6.52 -2.07
CA ASN A 136 -12.48 -5.60 -1.73
C ASN A 136 -13.69 -5.83 -2.67
N GLU A 137 -14.62 -4.89 -2.73
CA GLU A 137 -15.79 -4.95 -3.62
C GLU A 137 -15.45 -4.94 -5.12
N TYR A 138 -14.27 -4.46 -5.50
CA TYR A 138 -13.81 -4.38 -6.90
C TYR A 138 -12.92 -5.55 -7.32
N TYR A 139 -12.22 -6.21 -6.36
CA TYR A 139 -11.27 -7.28 -6.65
C TYR A 139 -11.45 -8.46 -5.72
N ASN A 140 -11.69 -9.63 -6.28
CA ASN A 140 -11.62 -10.90 -5.58
C ASN A 140 -10.16 -11.31 -5.30
N ALA A 141 -9.97 -12.29 -4.42
CA ALA A 141 -8.64 -12.81 -4.12
C ALA A 141 -7.92 -13.30 -5.39
N GLY A 142 -6.73 -12.75 -5.65
CA GLY A 142 -5.91 -13.08 -6.81
C GLY A 142 -6.25 -12.33 -8.11
N GLU A 143 -7.42 -11.69 -8.21
CA GLU A 143 -7.86 -11.00 -9.43
C GLU A 143 -6.98 -9.78 -9.74
N TYR A 144 -6.69 -8.95 -8.73
CA TYR A 144 -5.79 -7.81 -8.89
C TYR A 144 -4.39 -8.26 -9.33
N SER A 145 -3.85 -9.31 -8.74
CA SER A 145 -2.54 -9.86 -9.11
C SER A 145 -2.51 -10.35 -10.56
N SER A 146 -3.58 -11.02 -10.99
CA SER A 146 -3.71 -11.49 -12.38
C SER A 146 -3.76 -10.33 -13.37
N MET A 147 -4.53 -9.29 -13.06
CA MET A 147 -4.63 -8.08 -13.88
C MET A 147 -3.26 -7.39 -14.02
N ILE A 148 -2.51 -7.25 -12.93
CA ILE A 148 -1.15 -6.71 -12.94
C ILE A 148 -0.22 -7.57 -13.82
N ASP A 149 -0.26 -8.88 -13.66
CA ASP A 149 0.57 -9.80 -14.43
C ASP A 149 0.26 -9.75 -15.94
N ASP A 150 -1.01 -9.67 -16.33
CA ASP A 150 -1.44 -9.56 -17.72
C ASP A 150 -1.01 -8.22 -18.35
N SER A 151 -1.12 -7.12 -17.60
CA SER A 151 -0.61 -5.82 -18.01
C SER A 151 0.88 -5.87 -18.28
N ILE A 152 1.67 -6.43 -17.36
CA ILE A 152 3.12 -6.55 -17.51
C ILE A 152 3.49 -7.44 -18.71
N ARG A 153 2.84 -8.57 -18.91
CA ARG A 153 3.07 -9.45 -20.07
C ARG A 153 2.84 -8.72 -21.38
N ARG A 154 1.85 -7.84 -21.41
CA ARG A 154 1.48 -7.05 -22.60
C ARG A 154 2.46 -5.93 -22.90
N TYR A 155 2.81 -5.12 -21.88
CA TYR A 155 3.57 -3.89 -22.09
C TYR A 155 5.07 -4.04 -21.78
N TYR A 156 5.46 -4.99 -20.92
CA TYR A 156 6.84 -5.24 -20.49
C TYR A 156 7.23 -6.72 -20.58
N PRO A 157 7.07 -7.38 -21.75
CA PRO A 157 7.32 -8.82 -21.88
C PRO A 157 8.77 -9.22 -21.57
N ASP A 158 9.74 -8.33 -21.82
CA ASP A 158 11.15 -8.58 -21.51
C ASP A 158 11.42 -8.58 -20.02
N TYR A 159 10.84 -7.65 -19.27
CA TYR A 159 10.89 -7.64 -17.81
C TYR A 159 10.23 -8.91 -17.27
N TRP A 160 9.04 -9.27 -17.75
CA TRP A 160 8.32 -10.46 -17.30
C TRP A 160 9.14 -11.73 -17.47
N ARG A 161 9.74 -11.95 -18.63
CA ARG A 161 10.60 -13.12 -18.90
C ARG A 161 11.82 -13.21 -17.98
N LYS A 162 12.43 -12.07 -17.65
CA LYS A 162 13.57 -12.01 -16.74
C LYS A 162 13.15 -12.32 -15.30
N ARG A 163 12.02 -11.75 -14.87
CA ARG A 163 11.45 -12.02 -13.56
C ARG A 163 11.13 -13.52 -13.37
N GLU A 164 10.48 -14.16 -14.33
CA GLU A 164 10.19 -15.61 -14.28
C GLU A 164 11.46 -16.46 -14.16
N LYS A 165 12.50 -16.09 -14.89
CA LYS A 165 13.81 -16.77 -14.81
C LYS A 165 14.48 -16.57 -13.44
N GLN A 166 14.29 -15.45 -12.79
CA GLN A 166 14.83 -15.20 -11.45
C GLN A 166 14.08 -16.01 -10.39
N LEU A 167 12.77 -16.04 -10.45
CA LEU A 167 11.93 -16.81 -9.54
C LEU A 167 12.20 -18.32 -9.66
N SER A 168 12.34 -18.85 -10.87
CA SER A 168 12.67 -20.26 -11.08
C SER A 168 14.06 -20.65 -10.55
N LYS A 169 15.03 -19.75 -10.59
CA LYS A 169 16.36 -19.98 -9.99
C LYS A 169 16.32 -19.95 -8.46
N GLY A 170 15.52 -19.06 -7.87
CA GLY A 170 15.34 -18.96 -6.42
C GLY A 170 14.63 -20.17 -5.80
N SER A 171 13.75 -20.82 -6.53
CA SER A 171 13.03 -22.02 -6.08
C SER A 171 13.90 -23.29 -6.02
N ASN A 172 15.11 -23.28 -6.59
CA ASN A 172 16.01 -24.45 -6.62
C ASN A 172 16.99 -24.53 -5.44
N VAL A 173 16.85 -23.71 -4.39
CA VAL A 173 17.73 -23.73 -3.21
C VAL A 173 16.92 -24.05 -1.95
N ILE A 174 16.42 -25.29 -1.87
CA ILE A 174 16.14 -25.94 -0.60
C ILE A 174 17.06 -27.16 -0.52
N PRO A 175 18.17 -27.12 0.23
CA PRO A 175 18.92 -28.33 0.53
C PRO A 175 18.09 -29.18 1.48
N THR A 176 17.49 -30.26 0.98
CA THR A 176 16.96 -31.33 1.82
C THR A 176 18.10 -31.91 2.65
N LYS A 177 18.14 -31.56 3.95
CA LYS A 177 18.96 -32.29 4.92
C LYS A 177 18.49 -33.75 4.93
N LYS A 178 19.26 -34.65 4.32
CA LYS A 178 19.16 -36.08 4.53
C LYS A 178 19.39 -36.35 6.02
N LYS A 179 18.33 -36.77 6.73
CA LYS A 179 18.47 -37.41 8.03
C LYS A 179 19.15 -38.76 7.80
N ASN A 180 20.42 -38.87 8.20
CA ASN A 180 21.08 -40.17 8.39
C ASN A 180 20.50 -40.80 9.66
N ASN A 181 19.56 -41.70 9.50
CA ASN A 181 19.26 -42.71 10.51
C ASN A 181 20.37 -43.74 10.46
N LYS A 182 21.30 -43.66 11.39
CA LYS A 182 22.13 -44.81 11.77
C LYS A 182 21.37 -45.53 12.88
N GLU A 183 20.69 -46.60 12.51
CA GLU A 183 20.29 -47.64 13.45
C GLU A 183 21.59 -48.16 14.11
N ARG A 184 21.59 -48.15 15.44
CA ARG A 184 22.53 -48.96 16.24
C ARG A 184 21.71 -50.09 16.83
N GLU A 185 21.89 -51.25 16.22
CA GLU A 185 21.72 -52.53 16.91
C GLU A 185 22.71 -52.64 18.07
N ARG A 186 22.21 -52.89 19.25
CA ARG A 186 22.71 -53.80 20.29
C ARG A 186 21.70 -53.95 21.40
#